data_2036e2036d3bc3a8e51b4531e355ec58
#
_entry.id   2036e2036d3bc3a8e51b4531e355ec58
#
_cell.length_a   1.000
_cell.length_b   1.000
_cell.length_c   1.000
_cell.angle_alpha   90.00
_cell.angle_beta   90.00
_cell.angle_gamma   90.00
#
_symmetry.space_group_name_H-M   'P 1'
#
loop_
_entity.id
_entity.type
_entity.pdbx_description
1 polymer ?
#
loop_
_entity_poly.entity_id
_entity_poly.type
_entity_poly.pdbx_seq_one_letter_code
_entity_poly.pdbx_strand_id
1 'polypeptide(L)'
;GNANENTTNELYKTSAELNMTKDQIAAQRRRLEQMQAFISQQQKSSEELRKKIADALVGFTNSELTVYLKDGRVYISMQESLLFPSGSAVVNPKGKEALSKVASVLITNPDININIEGHTDNVPIRTKVYPDNWALSTSRANSIANVLIGEYSVSPV
;
A
#
# COMPACT_ATOMS: atom_id res chain seq x y z
N GLY A 1 67.19 18.22 9.81
CA GLY A 1 66.47 16.92 9.82
C GLY A 1 64.98 17.06 10.18
N ASN A 2 64.68 17.71 11.27
CA ASN A 2 63.34 17.64 11.90
C ASN A 2 62.19 18.32 11.11
N ALA A 3 62.44 19.38 10.33
CA ALA A 3 61.39 20.08 9.59
C ALA A 3 60.88 19.22 8.38
N ASN A 4 61.74 18.47 7.75
CA ASN A 4 61.40 17.64 6.59
C ASN A 4 60.64 16.37 7.01
N GLU A 5 60.94 15.81 8.19
CA GLU A 5 60.23 14.66 8.75
C GLU A 5 58.80 15.04 9.19
N ASN A 6 58.62 16.22 9.81
CA ASN A 6 57.30 16.72 10.20
C ASN A 6 56.41 16.95 8.96
N THR A 7 56.91 17.57 7.92
CA THR A 7 56.16 17.82 6.70
C THR A 7 55.75 16.50 6.01
N THR A 8 56.63 15.52 6.02
CA THR A 8 56.35 14.21 5.46
C THR A 8 55.26 13.47 6.23
N ASN A 9 55.31 13.52 7.55
CA ASN A 9 54.30 12.95 8.45
C ASN A 9 52.91 13.60 8.28
N GLU A 10 52.88 14.93 8.13
CA GLU A 10 51.61 15.65 7.89
C GLU A 10 51.02 15.27 6.52
N LEU A 11 51.86 15.14 5.48
CA LEU A 11 51.38 14.65 4.15
C LEU A 11 50.80 13.24 4.19
N TYR A 12 51.45 12.32 4.90
CA TYR A 12 50.91 10.97 5.07
C TYR A 12 49.57 10.97 5.82
N LYS A 13 49.45 11.77 6.87
CA LYS A 13 48.22 11.89 7.65
C LYS A 13 47.08 12.46 6.82
N THR A 14 47.31 13.56 6.10
CA THR A 14 46.32 14.18 5.23
C THR A 14 45.93 13.25 4.08
N SER A 15 46.86 12.49 3.50
CA SER A 15 46.57 11.50 2.46
C SER A 15 45.69 10.36 2.99
N ALA A 16 45.94 9.87 4.21
CA ALA A 16 45.14 8.84 4.83
C ALA A 16 43.68 9.35 5.13
N GLU A 17 43.56 10.57 5.65
CA GLU A 17 42.27 11.21 5.89
C GLU A 17 41.47 11.41 4.58
N LEU A 18 42.15 11.83 3.49
CA LEU A 18 41.52 11.98 2.20
C LEU A 18 41.03 10.66 1.62
N ASN A 19 41.79 9.57 1.77
CA ASN A 19 41.39 8.25 1.34
C ASN A 19 40.20 7.73 2.13
N MET A 20 40.20 7.89 3.46
CA MET A 20 39.03 7.56 4.31
C MET A 20 37.78 8.33 3.88
N THR A 21 37.89 9.61 3.57
CA THR A 21 36.78 10.44 3.09
C THR A 21 36.25 9.94 1.73
N LYS A 22 37.14 9.59 0.80
CA LYS A 22 36.77 9.01 -0.50
C LYS A 22 36.03 7.69 -0.34
N ASP A 23 36.48 6.81 0.54
CA ASP A 23 35.83 5.52 0.82
C ASP A 23 34.45 5.71 1.44
N GLN A 24 34.30 6.68 2.35
CA GLN A 24 33.01 7.04 2.92
C GLN A 24 32.04 7.56 1.88
N ILE A 25 32.48 8.43 0.98
CA ILE A 25 31.67 8.95 -0.13
C ILE A 25 31.27 7.81 -1.06
N ALA A 26 32.19 6.91 -1.41
CA ALA A 26 31.88 5.75 -2.25
C ALA A 26 30.85 4.82 -1.60
N ALA A 27 30.96 4.57 -0.29
CA ALA A 27 30.01 3.78 0.47
C ALA A 27 28.60 4.44 0.51
N GLN A 28 28.53 5.75 0.73
CA GLN A 28 27.28 6.50 0.71
C GLN A 28 26.62 6.46 -0.67
N ARG A 29 27.39 6.62 -1.75
CA ARG A 29 26.87 6.52 -3.12
C ARG A 29 26.27 5.15 -3.41
N ARG A 30 26.96 4.07 -3.05
CA ARG A 30 26.46 2.70 -3.21
C ARG A 30 25.14 2.51 -2.44
N ARG A 31 25.05 3.04 -1.23
CA ARG A 31 23.82 2.97 -0.42
C ARG A 31 22.67 3.72 -1.08
N LEU A 32 22.91 4.91 -1.62
CA LEU A 32 21.91 5.68 -2.37
C LEU A 32 21.44 4.93 -3.63
N GLU A 33 22.35 4.34 -4.39
CA GLU A 33 22.02 3.54 -5.57
C GLU A 33 21.15 2.32 -5.22
N GLN A 34 21.48 1.64 -4.11
CA GLN A 34 20.69 0.51 -3.62
C GLN A 34 19.30 0.96 -3.18
N MET A 35 19.20 2.09 -2.48
CA MET A 35 17.89 2.63 -2.07
C MET A 35 17.05 3.05 -3.29
N GLN A 36 17.65 3.70 -4.28
CA GLN A 36 16.97 4.07 -5.52
C GLN A 36 16.48 2.83 -6.29
N ALA A 37 17.29 1.79 -6.39
CA ALA A 37 16.92 0.54 -7.03
C ALA A 37 15.75 -0.13 -6.28
N PHE A 38 15.78 -0.14 -4.95
CA PHE A 38 14.70 -0.67 -4.12
C PHE A 38 13.39 0.12 -4.32
N ILE A 39 13.44 1.45 -4.30
CA ILE A 39 12.26 2.31 -4.53
C ILE A 39 11.69 2.05 -5.93
N SER A 40 12.53 1.99 -6.96
CA SER A 40 12.10 1.72 -8.33
C SER A 40 11.43 0.34 -8.45
N GLN A 41 11.98 -0.67 -7.79
CA GLN A 41 11.40 -2.01 -7.75
C GLN A 41 10.03 -2.00 -7.06
N GLN A 42 9.91 -1.32 -5.94
CA GLN A 42 8.63 -1.18 -5.20
C GLN A 42 7.56 -0.47 -6.04
N GLN A 43 7.94 0.62 -6.73
CA GLN A 43 7.03 1.34 -7.62
C GLN A 43 6.53 0.45 -8.76
N LYS A 44 7.45 -0.31 -9.39
CA LYS A 44 7.11 -1.25 -10.45
C LYS A 44 6.15 -2.33 -9.96
N SER A 45 6.44 -2.96 -8.82
CA SER A 45 5.58 -4.00 -8.24
C SER A 45 4.18 -3.47 -7.90
N SER A 46 4.09 -2.25 -7.34
CA SER A 46 2.82 -1.61 -7.03
C SER A 46 2.01 -1.29 -8.29
N GLU A 47 2.66 -0.83 -9.36
CA GLU A 47 1.98 -0.56 -10.63
C GLU A 47 1.51 -1.84 -11.32
N GLU A 48 2.29 -2.91 -11.29
CA GLU A 48 1.89 -4.23 -11.79
C GLU A 48 0.68 -4.77 -11.01
N LEU A 49 0.65 -4.62 -9.69
CA LEU A 49 -0.50 -4.99 -8.86
C LEU A 49 -1.72 -4.13 -9.20
N ARG A 50 -1.57 -2.81 -9.30
CA ARG A 50 -2.66 -1.91 -9.70
C ARG A 50 -3.29 -2.35 -11.02
N LYS A 51 -2.44 -2.66 -12.01
CA LYS A 51 -2.88 -3.14 -13.32
C LYS A 51 -3.63 -4.46 -13.22
N LYS A 52 -3.11 -5.44 -12.50
CA LYS A 52 -3.78 -6.75 -12.30
C LYS A 52 -5.17 -6.57 -11.71
N ILE A 53 -5.30 -5.71 -10.69
CA ILE A 53 -6.59 -5.44 -10.04
C ILE A 53 -7.53 -4.70 -11.02
N ALA A 54 -7.04 -3.68 -11.72
CA ALA A 54 -7.84 -2.95 -12.70
C ALA A 54 -8.34 -3.85 -13.83
N ASP A 55 -7.50 -4.74 -14.34
CA ASP A 55 -7.85 -5.70 -15.38
C ASP A 55 -8.89 -6.72 -14.87
N ALA A 56 -8.79 -7.16 -13.63
CA ALA A 56 -9.77 -8.05 -13.01
C ALA A 56 -11.15 -7.39 -12.83
N LEU A 57 -11.16 -6.08 -12.58
CA LEU A 57 -12.38 -5.29 -12.34
C LEU A 57 -12.95 -4.63 -13.59
N VAL A 58 -12.51 -5.04 -14.77
CA VAL A 58 -13.13 -4.64 -16.04
C VAL A 58 -14.63 -5.04 -16.04
N GLY A 59 -15.48 -4.09 -16.40
CA GLY A 59 -16.94 -4.25 -16.38
C GLY A 59 -17.64 -3.45 -15.27
N PHE A 60 -16.88 -2.89 -14.32
CA PHE A 60 -17.40 -1.89 -13.38
C PHE A 60 -17.09 -0.48 -13.90
N THR A 61 -18.03 0.43 -13.69
CA THR A 61 -17.85 1.83 -14.11
C THR A 61 -16.99 2.61 -13.12
N ASN A 62 -16.37 3.70 -13.57
CA ASN A 62 -15.59 4.59 -12.68
C ASN A 62 -16.44 5.25 -11.58
N SER A 63 -17.76 5.31 -11.77
CA SER A 63 -18.70 5.77 -10.76
C SER A 63 -19.02 4.71 -9.70
N GLU A 64 -18.73 3.44 -9.95
CA GLU A 64 -18.93 2.33 -9.01
C GLU A 64 -17.66 2.03 -8.22
N LEU A 65 -16.53 1.98 -8.89
CA LEU A 65 -15.23 1.76 -8.26
C LEU A 65 -14.08 2.36 -9.08
N THR A 66 -13.00 2.69 -8.39
CA THR A 66 -11.74 3.15 -9.02
C THR A 66 -10.56 2.45 -8.39
N VAL A 67 -9.54 2.16 -9.22
CA VAL A 67 -8.27 1.58 -8.77
C VAL A 67 -7.17 2.57 -9.11
N TYR A 68 -6.44 3.02 -8.11
CA TYR A 68 -5.37 4.00 -8.29
C TYR A 68 -4.17 3.74 -7.39
N LEU A 69 -3.02 4.29 -7.80
CA LEU A 69 -1.78 4.24 -7.03
C LEU A 69 -1.56 5.59 -6.35
N LYS A 70 -1.27 5.56 -5.06
CA LYS A 70 -0.90 6.74 -4.27
C LYS A 70 0.14 6.35 -3.24
N ASP A 71 1.23 7.09 -3.18
CA ASP A 71 2.32 6.88 -2.21
C ASP A 71 2.82 5.42 -2.15
N GLY A 72 2.94 4.78 -3.32
CA GLY A 72 3.39 3.39 -3.46
C GLY A 72 2.39 2.33 -3.03
N ARG A 73 1.16 2.72 -2.68
CA ARG A 73 0.06 1.81 -2.29
C ARG A 73 -1.04 1.79 -3.33
N VAL A 74 -1.61 0.63 -3.57
CA VAL A 74 -2.79 0.48 -4.45
C VAL A 74 -4.04 0.66 -3.63
N TYR A 75 -4.90 1.56 -4.08
CA TYR A 75 -6.21 1.82 -3.49
C TYR A 75 -7.31 1.33 -4.41
N ILE A 76 -8.28 0.65 -3.83
CA ILE A 76 -9.53 0.27 -4.48
C ILE A 76 -10.63 1.05 -3.76
N SER A 77 -11.11 2.12 -4.37
CA SER A 77 -12.22 2.91 -3.83
C SER A 77 -13.53 2.37 -4.42
N MET A 78 -14.42 1.90 -3.57
CA MET A 78 -15.72 1.36 -3.97
C MET A 78 -16.83 2.24 -3.40
N GLN A 79 -17.79 2.61 -4.26
CA GLN A 79 -18.94 3.40 -3.84
C GLN A 79 -19.84 2.60 -2.89
N GLU A 80 -20.44 3.30 -1.95
CA GLU A 80 -21.36 2.70 -0.96
C GLU A 80 -22.48 1.91 -1.65
N SER A 81 -23.11 2.50 -2.65
CA SER A 81 -24.23 1.89 -3.39
C SER A 81 -23.88 0.61 -4.13
N LEU A 82 -22.60 0.42 -4.51
CA LEU A 82 -22.12 -0.83 -5.06
C LEU A 82 -22.08 -1.92 -4.00
N LEU A 83 -21.60 -1.58 -2.81
CA LEU A 83 -21.32 -2.55 -1.75
C LEU A 83 -22.53 -2.83 -0.86
N PHE A 84 -23.32 -1.81 -0.52
CA PHE A 84 -24.35 -1.92 0.53
C PHE A 84 -25.65 -1.23 0.15
N PRO A 85 -26.80 -1.77 0.58
CA PRO A 85 -28.04 -1.00 0.66
C PRO A 85 -27.90 0.14 1.68
N SER A 86 -28.71 1.18 1.52
CA SER A 86 -28.73 2.31 2.45
C SER A 86 -28.95 1.86 3.89
N GLY A 87 -28.11 2.34 4.81
CA GLY A 87 -28.18 2.00 6.24
C GLY A 87 -27.91 0.54 6.59
N SER A 88 -27.37 -0.26 5.66
CA SER A 88 -27.05 -1.67 5.85
C SER A 88 -25.57 -1.93 5.80
N ALA A 89 -25.11 -2.99 6.47
CA ALA A 89 -23.78 -3.56 6.36
C ALA A 89 -23.80 -4.94 5.67
N VAL A 90 -24.90 -5.34 5.06
CA VAL A 90 -25.01 -6.56 4.26
C VAL A 90 -24.53 -6.26 2.85
N VAL A 91 -23.54 -7.02 2.37
CA VAL A 91 -22.91 -6.77 1.06
C VAL A 91 -23.86 -7.17 -0.06
N ASN A 92 -24.08 -6.25 -1.01
CA ASN A 92 -24.86 -6.47 -2.22
C ASN A 92 -24.26 -7.57 -3.12
N PRO A 93 -25.05 -8.29 -3.92
CA PRO A 93 -24.55 -9.30 -4.87
C PRO A 93 -23.51 -8.75 -5.84
N LYS A 94 -23.71 -7.55 -6.39
CA LYS A 94 -22.76 -6.89 -7.30
C LYS A 94 -21.47 -6.49 -6.58
N GLY A 95 -21.57 -6.07 -5.30
CA GLY A 95 -20.42 -5.84 -4.44
C GLY A 95 -19.63 -7.12 -4.17
N LYS A 96 -20.30 -8.23 -3.92
CA LYS A 96 -19.65 -9.55 -3.78
C LYS A 96 -18.95 -9.99 -5.07
N GLU A 97 -19.51 -9.72 -6.23
CA GLU A 97 -18.85 -9.98 -7.52
C GLU A 97 -17.53 -9.21 -7.64
N ALA A 98 -17.54 -7.91 -7.31
CA ALA A 98 -16.32 -7.10 -7.30
C ALA A 98 -15.28 -7.65 -6.30
N LEU A 99 -15.71 -7.98 -5.08
CA LEU A 99 -14.83 -8.56 -4.06
C LEU A 99 -14.27 -9.92 -4.45
N SER A 100 -15.04 -10.77 -5.14
CA SER A 100 -14.57 -12.05 -5.68
C SER A 100 -13.42 -11.87 -6.67
N LYS A 101 -13.52 -10.87 -7.55
CA LYS A 101 -12.47 -10.55 -8.53
C LYS A 101 -11.21 -10.03 -7.84
N VAL A 102 -11.36 -9.16 -6.83
CA VAL A 102 -10.24 -8.70 -6.01
C VAL A 102 -9.60 -9.86 -5.27
N ALA A 103 -10.40 -10.72 -4.62
CA ALA A 103 -9.92 -11.89 -3.90
C ALA A 103 -9.08 -12.82 -4.78
N SER A 104 -9.46 -13.03 -6.03
CA SER A 104 -8.71 -13.86 -6.98
C SER A 104 -7.29 -13.30 -7.21
N VAL A 105 -7.12 -11.99 -7.25
CA VAL A 105 -5.79 -11.37 -7.36
C VAL A 105 -5.02 -11.51 -6.06
N LEU A 106 -5.67 -11.33 -4.91
CA LEU A 106 -5.03 -11.42 -3.59
C LEU A 106 -4.51 -12.83 -3.28
N ILE A 107 -5.29 -13.85 -3.58
CA ILE A 107 -4.90 -15.26 -3.38
C ILE A 107 -3.63 -15.61 -4.17
N THR A 108 -3.47 -15.05 -5.36
CA THR A 108 -2.26 -15.27 -6.19
C THR A 108 -1.07 -14.40 -5.79
N ASN A 109 -1.25 -13.49 -4.84
CA ASN A 109 -0.20 -12.59 -4.33
C ASN A 109 -0.25 -12.56 -2.78
N PRO A 110 0.13 -13.65 -2.10
CA PRO A 110 -0.06 -13.82 -0.65
C PRO A 110 0.76 -12.87 0.23
N ASP A 111 1.79 -12.24 -0.33
CA ASP A 111 2.65 -11.29 0.39
C ASP A 111 2.03 -9.88 0.53
N ILE A 112 0.82 -9.68 -0.02
CA ILE A 112 0.13 -8.39 0.03
C ILE A 112 -0.64 -8.26 1.33
N ASN A 113 -0.33 -7.21 2.10
CA ASN A 113 -1.13 -6.80 3.25
C ASN A 113 -2.29 -5.91 2.79
N ILE A 114 -3.47 -6.18 3.31
CA ILE A 114 -4.69 -5.44 2.99
C ILE A 114 -5.14 -4.64 4.21
N ASN A 115 -5.49 -3.38 3.98
CA ASN A 115 -6.20 -2.56 4.94
C ASN A 115 -7.59 -2.22 4.39
N ILE A 116 -8.63 -2.47 5.18
CA ILE A 116 -10.01 -2.17 4.82
C ILE A 116 -10.46 -0.98 5.63
N GLU A 117 -10.79 0.11 4.95
CA GLU A 117 -11.24 1.36 5.56
C GLU A 117 -12.71 1.58 5.20
N GLY A 118 -13.55 1.70 6.23
CA GLY A 118 -14.95 2.08 6.09
C GLY A 118 -15.09 3.59 6.18
N HIS A 119 -15.69 4.21 5.17
CA HIS A 119 -16.03 5.62 5.15
C HIS A 119 -17.54 5.79 5.10
N THR A 120 -18.06 6.80 5.79
CA THR A 120 -19.45 7.25 5.68
C THR A 120 -19.46 8.72 5.28
N ASP A 121 -20.60 9.19 4.75
CA ASP A 121 -20.84 10.62 4.60
C ASP A 121 -21.09 11.28 5.98
N ASN A 122 -21.30 12.58 5.97
CA ASN A 122 -21.58 13.36 7.16
C ASN A 122 -23.08 13.40 7.51
N VAL A 123 -23.94 12.66 6.80
CA VAL A 123 -25.37 12.54 7.12
C VAL A 123 -25.52 11.60 8.32
N PRO A 124 -25.99 12.09 9.48
CA PRO A 124 -26.12 11.25 10.66
C PRO A 124 -27.10 10.09 10.43
N ILE A 125 -26.66 8.87 10.76
CA ILE A 125 -27.53 7.72 10.80
C ILE A 125 -27.86 7.38 12.27
N ARG A 126 -29.11 7.00 12.49
CA ARG A 126 -29.56 6.48 13.79
C ARG A 126 -30.65 5.43 13.56
N THR A 127 -30.26 4.19 13.69
CA THR A 127 -31.16 3.05 13.55
C THR A 127 -31.16 2.23 14.83
N LYS A 128 -32.04 1.23 14.93
CA LYS A 128 -31.99 0.26 16.03
C LYS A 128 -30.71 -0.58 16.05
N VAL A 129 -30.10 -0.77 14.88
CA VAL A 129 -28.89 -1.61 14.70
C VAL A 129 -27.64 -0.77 14.82
N TYR A 130 -27.63 0.43 14.21
CA TYR A 130 -26.48 1.32 14.17
C TYR A 130 -26.81 2.65 14.83
N PRO A 131 -26.24 2.93 16.03
CA PRO A 131 -26.52 4.16 16.75
C PRO A 131 -25.92 5.41 16.08
N ASP A 132 -24.87 5.23 15.28
CA ASP A 132 -24.14 6.29 14.59
C ASP A 132 -23.38 5.80 13.35
N ASN A 133 -22.78 6.72 12.62
CA ASN A 133 -21.99 6.42 11.42
C ASN A 133 -20.71 5.62 11.71
N TRP A 134 -20.15 5.72 12.91
CA TRP A 134 -18.98 4.94 13.31
C TRP A 134 -19.30 3.45 13.41
N ALA A 135 -20.43 3.14 14.07
CA ALA A 135 -20.91 1.77 14.19
C ALA A 135 -21.23 1.17 12.80
N LEU A 136 -21.86 1.94 11.91
CA LEU A 136 -22.17 1.50 10.56
C LEU A 136 -20.88 1.27 9.73
N SER A 137 -19.94 2.23 9.71
CA SER A 137 -18.70 2.11 8.92
C SER A 137 -17.83 0.96 9.40
N THR A 138 -17.69 0.78 10.71
CA THR A 138 -16.98 -0.36 11.29
C THR A 138 -17.63 -1.69 10.93
N SER A 139 -18.94 -1.79 11.02
CA SER A 139 -19.68 -3.00 10.64
C SER A 139 -19.54 -3.32 9.16
N ARG A 140 -19.51 -2.31 8.30
CA ARG A 140 -19.29 -2.46 6.86
C ARG A 140 -17.88 -2.94 6.55
N ALA A 141 -16.85 -2.37 7.17
CA ALA A 141 -15.47 -2.84 7.00
C ALA A 141 -15.33 -4.30 7.44
N ASN A 142 -15.93 -4.68 8.57
CA ASN A 142 -15.94 -6.06 9.03
C ASN A 142 -16.69 -7.00 8.06
N SER A 143 -17.81 -6.55 7.47
CA SER A 143 -18.55 -7.36 6.49
C SER A 143 -17.71 -7.64 5.25
N ILE A 144 -16.95 -6.65 4.74
CA ILE A 144 -16.02 -6.85 3.62
C ILE A 144 -14.92 -7.85 4.00
N ALA A 145 -14.31 -7.70 5.17
CA ALA A 145 -13.30 -8.65 5.65
C ALA A 145 -13.86 -10.08 5.74
N ASN A 146 -15.05 -10.25 6.30
CA ASN A 146 -15.71 -11.55 6.43
C ASN A 146 -16.02 -12.18 5.06
N VAL A 147 -16.43 -11.39 4.08
CA VAL A 147 -16.65 -11.89 2.70
C VAL A 147 -15.32 -12.34 2.08
N LEU A 148 -14.27 -11.54 2.17
CA LEU A 148 -12.96 -11.89 1.61
C LEU A 148 -12.37 -13.14 2.26
N ILE A 149 -12.42 -13.24 3.58
CA ILE A 149 -11.84 -14.36 4.34
C ILE A 149 -12.75 -15.59 4.27
N GLY A 150 -14.04 -15.43 4.59
CA GLY A 150 -14.98 -16.53 4.78
C GLY A 150 -15.55 -17.09 3.48
N GLU A 151 -15.87 -16.23 2.51
CA GLU A 151 -16.45 -16.67 1.24
C GLU A 151 -15.39 -16.90 0.15
N TYR A 152 -14.33 -16.11 0.12
CA TYR A 152 -13.32 -16.15 -0.94
C TYR A 152 -11.94 -16.65 -0.50
N SER A 153 -11.80 -17.11 0.74
CA SER A 153 -10.58 -17.77 1.24
C SER A 153 -9.31 -16.91 1.16
N VAL A 154 -9.44 -15.60 1.24
CA VAL A 154 -8.28 -14.71 1.41
C VAL A 154 -7.72 -14.97 2.81
N SER A 155 -6.41 -15.26 2.91
CA SER A 155 -5.77 -15.56 4.19
C SER A 155 -5.80 -14.34 5.12
N PRO A 156 -6.29 -14.45 6.35
CA PRO A 156 -6.07 -13.42 7.35
C PRO A 156 -4.58 -13.38 7.72
N VAL A 157 -4.04 -12.20 7.95
CA VAL A 157 -2.65 -12.00 8.39
C VAL A 157 -2.57 -12.25 9.88
#